data_939e3d26c124825fc3d3605a6bc1b7f3
#
_entry.id   939e3d26c124825fc3d3605a6bc1b7f3
#
_cell.length_a   1.000
_cell.length_b   1.000
_cell.length_c   1.000
_cell.angle_alpha   90.00
_cell.angle_beta   90.00
_cell.angle_gamma   90.00
#
_symmetry.space_group_name_H-M   'P 1'
#
loop_
_entity.id
_entity.type
_entity.pdbx_description
1 polymer ?
#
loop_
_entity_poly.entity_id
_entity_poly.type
_entity_poly.pdbx_seq_one_letter_code
_entity_poly.pdbx_strand_id
1 'polypeptide(L)'
;VPEIKGIAYCVGSIDLKPLRMITEQDFNKCMKLNLYSAVEAIKGYQESLKKNNGSIVLFSTVAAQRGFTNHTIIASAKAAVEGLTVSLAAEFAPNIRVNCIAPSLTKSKIAEPMLKNTTIAEGIAKAHPLKRLGEGKDSASLAKFLITEDSSWVTGQIIAVDGGRSK
;
A
#
# COMPACT_ATOMS: atom_id res chain seq x y z
N VAL A 1 -8.79 -23.64 5.77
CA VAL A 1 -7.90 -22.49 5.58
C VAL A 1 -6.71 -22.67 6.50
N PRO A 2 -5.46 -22.52 6.06
CA PRO A 2 -4.29 -22.66 6.94
C PRO A 2 -4.35 -21.62 8.08
N GLU A 3 -3.82 -21.99 9.24
CA GLU A 3 -3.72 -21.11 10.38
C GLU A 3 -2.62 -20.06 10.15
N ILE A 4 -2.96 -18.78 10.27
CA ILE A 4 -2.02 -17.68 10.05
C ILE A 4 -2.11 -16.66 11.19
N LYS A 5 -1.00 -15.94 11.43
CA LYS A 5 -0.89 -14.87 12.42
C LYS A 5 -0.71 -13.48 11.76
N GLY A 6 -0.43 -13.43 10.46
CA GLY A 6 -0.23 -12.15 9.79
C GLY A 6 -0.47 -12.21 8.29
N ILE A 7 -0.89 -11.07 7.73
CA ILE A 7 -1.04 -10.85 6.29
C ILE A 7 -0.27 -9.60 5.90
N ALA A 8 0.62 -9.71 4.90
CA ALA A 8 1.13 -8.58 4.13
C ALA A 8 0.51 -8.65 2.73
N TYR A 9 -0.48 -7.80 2.46
CA TYR A 9 -1.18 -7.81 1.19
C TYR A 9 -0.48 -6.92 0.17
N CYS A 10 0.36 -7.53 -0.67
CA CYS A 10 1.22 -6.83 -1.63
C CYS A 10 0.66 -6.83 -3.07
N VAL A 11 -0.59 -7.26 -3.29
CA VAL A 11 -1.21 -7.31 -4.62
C VAL A 11 -1.70 -5.92 -5.01
N GLY A 12 -1.45 -5.53 -6.27
CA GLY A 12 -1.90 -4.24 -6.77
C GLY A 12 -1.42 -3.96 -8.20
N SER A 13 -1.75 -2.76 -8.68
CA SER A 13 -1.33 -2.23 -9.98
C SER A 13 -0.81 -0.80 -9.86
N ILE A 14 -0.20 -0.30 -10.94
CA ILE A 14 0.11 1.12 -11.15
C ILE A 14 -0.56 1.53 -12.46
N ASP A 15 -1.78 2.08 -12.37
CA ASP A 15 -2.55 2.50 -13.52
C ASP A 15 -2.47 4.03 -13.66
N LEU A 16 -1.67 4.50 -14.63
CA LEU A 16 -1.45 5.93 -14.88
C LEU A 16 -2.15 6.34 -16.17
N LYS A 17 -3.14 7.24 -16.03
CA LYS A 17 -3.92 7.76 -17.16
C LYS A 17 -4.33 9.22 -16.93
N PRO A 18 -4.28 10.08 -17.96
CA PRO A 18 -4.93 11.40 -17.89
C PRO A 18 -6.45 11.25 -17.66
N LEU A 19 -7.05 12.12 -16.85
CA LEU A 19 -8.46 12.03 -16.48
C LEU A 19 -9.39 11.89 -17.70
N ARG A 20 -9.13 12.62 -18.79
CA ARG A 20 -9.92 12.56 -20.04
C ARG A 20 -9.95 11.18 -20.73
N MET A 21 -9.02 10.30 -20.39
CA MET A 21 -8.88 8.96 -20.98
C MET A 21 -9.37 7.85 -20.05
N ILE A 22 -9.79 8.22 -18.84
CA ILE A 22 -10.25 7.27 -17.83
C ILE A 22 -11.69 6.86 -18.14
N THR A 23 -11.92 5.56 -18.17
CA THR A 23 -13.26 4.98 -18.31
C THR A 23 -13.73 4.40 -16.96
N GLU A 24 -15.04 4.18 -16.82
CA GLU A 24 -15.61 3.47 -15.69
C GLU A 24 -14.99 2.07 -15.52
N GLN A 25 -14.73 1.40 -16.63
CA GLN A 25 -14.09 0.08 -16.62
C GLN A 25 -12.66 0.12 -16.04
N ASP A 26 -11.88 1.16 -16.33
CA ASP A 26 -10.56 1.35 -15.75
C ASP A 26 -10.66 1.49 -14.22
N PHE A 27 -11.61 2.30 -13.73
CA PHE A 27 -11.86 2.46 -12.29
C PHE A 27 -12.25 1.13 -11.64
N ASN A 28 -13.24 0.44 -12.21
CA ASN A 28 -13.75 -0.82 -11.67
C ASN A 28 -12.64 -1.89 -11.60
N LYS A 29 -11.81 -2.00 -12.63
CA LYS A 29 -10.66 -2.92 -12.66
C LYS A 29 -9.64 -2.58 -11.58
N CYS A 30 -9.29 -1.30 -11.44
CA CYS A 30 -8.31 -0.85 -10.44
C CYS A 30 -8.83 -1.05 -9.01
N MET A 31 -10.08 -0.68 -8.74
CA MET A 31 -10.73 -0.89 -7.43
C MET A 31 -10.84 -2.38 -7.10
N LYS A 32 -11.23 -3.21 -8.06
CA LYS A 32 -11.34 -4.65 -7.86
C LYS A 32 -10.00 -5.26 -7.44
N LEU A 33 -8.91 -4.90 -8.13
CA LEU A 33 -7.58 -5.45 -7.85
C LEU A 33 -6.96 -4.87 -6.57
N ASN A 34 -7.06 -3.56 -6.34
CA ASN A 34 -6.32 -2.92 -5.25
C ASN A 34 -7.09 -2.90 -3.92
N LEU A 35 -8.43 -2.90 -3.95
CA LEU A 35 -9.27 -2.80 -2.75
C LEU A 35 -10.08 -4.06 -2.50
N TYR A 36 -10.97 -4.44 -3.41
CA TYR A 36 -11.91 -5.53 -3.14
C TYR A 36 -11.22 -6.88 -2.92
N SER A 37 -10.16 -7.17 -3.69
CA SER A 37 -9.40 -8.41 -3.47
C SER A 37 -8.65 -8.43 -2.14
N ALA A 38 -8.25 -7.26 -1.59
CA ALA A 38 -7.70 -7.18 -0.24
C ALA A 38 -8.78 -7.50 0.81
N VAL A 39 -9.98 -6.95 0.65
CA VAL A 39 -11.13 -7.25 1.53
C VAL A 39 -11.44 -8.74 1.52
N GLU A 40 -11.52 -9.38 0.35
CA GLU A 40 -11.81 -10.82 0.26
C GLU A 40 -10.71 -11.68 0.88
N ALA A 41 -9.43 -11.31 0.70
CA ALA A 41 -8.33 -11.99 1.36
C ALA A 41 -8.41 -11.88 2.89
N ILE A 42 -8.72 -10.69 3.41
CA ILE A 42 -8.87 -10.45 4.86
C ILE A 42 -10.04 -11.27 5.41
N LYS A 43 -11.21 -11.22 4.77
CA LYS A 43 -12.39 -12.03 5.16
C LYS A 43 -12.08 -13.51 5.22
N GLY A 44 -11.33 -14.03 4.25
CA GLY A 44 -10.97 -15.46 4.20
C GLY A 44 -10.10 -15.93 5.37
N TYR A 45 -9.36 -15.03 6.02
CA TYR A 45 -8.44 -15.34 7.12
C TYR A 45 -8.80 -14.71 8.46
N GLN A 46 -9.91 -13.98 8.53
CA GLN A 46 -10.29 -13.18 9.71
C GLN A 46 -10.33 -14.00 11.00
N GLU A 47 -10.96 -15.17 10.98
CA GLU A 47 -11.07 -16.04 12.16
C GLU A 47 -9.70 -16.54 12.64
N SER A 48 -8.82 -16.90 11.72
CA SER A 48 -7.46 -17.32 12.06
C SER A 48 -6.64 -16.18 12.65
N LEU A 49 -6.73 -14.98 12.06
CA LEU A 49 -6.07 -13.78 12.57
C LEU A 49 -6.58 -13.41 13.97
N LYS A 50 -7.90 -13.45 14.19
CA LYS A 50 -8.52 -13.14 15.48
C LYS A 50 -8.06 -14.11 16.57
N LYS A 51 -8.05 -15.41 16.27
CA LYS A 51 -7.60 -16.46 17.21
C LYS A 51 -6.14 -16.27 17.63
N ASN A 52 -5.31 -15.75 16.75
CA ASN A 52 -3.86 -15.64 16.94
C ASN A 52 -3.37 -14.23 17.30
N ASN A 53 -4.28 -13.29 17.65
CA ASN A 53 -3.95 -11.87 17.88
C ASN A 53 -3.12 -11.30 16.74
N GLY A 54 -3.64 -11.44 15.52
CA GLY A 54 -2.92 -11.25 14.29
C GLY A 54 -2.62 -9.80 13.90
N SER A 55 -1.93 -9.64 12.78
CA SER A 55 -1.62 -8.33 12.21
C SER A 55 -1.80 -8.32 10.70
N ILE A 56 -2.35 -7.22 10.18
CA ILE A 56 -2.55 -6.98 8.75
C ILE A 56 -1.74 -5.76 8.33
N VAL A 57 -0.96 -5.91 7.26
CA VAL A 57 -0.24 -4.82 6.61
C VAL A 57 -0.74 -4.68 5.18
N LEU A 58 -1.34 -3.53 4.89
CA LEU A 58 -1.79 -3.14 3.57
C LEU A 58 -0.78 -2.20 2.91
N PHE A 59 -0.88 -2.03 1.59
CA PHE A 59 0.01 -1.14 0.84
C PHE A 59 -0.79 -0.09 0.07
N SER A 60 -0.57 1.18 0.41
CA SER A 60 -1.03 2.37 -0.31
C SER A 60 0.08 2.93 -1.20
N THR A 61 0.12 4.22 -1.34
CA THR A 61 1.15 5.02 -2.02
C THR A 61 1.11 6.45 -1.51
N VAL A 62 2.24 7.14 -1.47
CA VAL A 62 2.26 8.59 -1.16
C VAL A 62 1.43 9.42 -2.16
N ALA A 63 1.14 8.86 -3.35
CA ALA A 63 0.26 9.49 -4.34
C ALA A 63 -1.20 9.63 -3.85
N ALA A 64 -1.63 8.84 -2.88
CA ALA A 64 -2.97 8.94 -2.29
C ALA A 64 -3.17 10.24 -1.53
N GLN A 65 -2.11 10.77 -0.92
CA GLN A 65 -2.16 11.98 -0.08
C GLN A 65 -1.56 13.21 -0.76
N ARG A 66 -0.49 13.05 -1.54
CA ARG A 66 0.21 14.17 -2.16
C ARG A 66 -0.36 14.61 -3.51
N GLY A 67 -0.87 13.68 -4.31
CA GLY A 67 -1.29 13.91 -5.69
C GLY A 67 -0.10 14.02 -6.68
N PHE A 68 -0.26 13.36 -7.82
CA PHE A 68 0.66 13.43 -8.96
C PHE A 68 -0.13 13.40 -10.26
N THR A 69 0.43 13.98 -11.33
CA THR A 69 -0.18 13.95 -12.66
C THR A 69 -0.45 12.51 -13.11
N ASN A 70 -1.60 12.26 -13.71
CA ASN A 70 -2.06 10.96 -14.22
C ASN A 70 -2.30 9.87 -13.17
N HIS A 71 -2.29 10.19 -11.87
CA HIS A 71 -2.48 9.20 -10.80
C HIS A 71 -3.93 9.08 -10.32
N THR A 72 -4.91 9.72 -10.96
CA THR A 72 -6.30 9.81 -10.48
C THR A 72 -6.87 8.44 -10.10
N ILE A 73 -6.75 7.41 -10.94
CA ILE A 73 -7.31 6.09 -10.68
C ILE A 73 -6.62 5.44 -9.48
N ILE A 74 -5.29 5.32 -9.57
CA ILE A 74 -4.53 4.57 -8.54
C ILE A 74 -4.51 5.31 -7.21
N ALA A 75 -4.43 6.64 -7.22
CA ALA A 75 -4.50 7.44 -5.99
C ALA A 75 -5.85 7.27 -5.28
N SER A 76 -6.97 7.28 -6.02
CA SER A 76 -8.30 7.03 -5.47
C SER A 76 -8.43 5.63 -4.86
N ALA A 77 -7.98 4.59 -5.58
CA ALA A 77 -8.03 3.23 -5.07
C ALA A 77 -7.16 3.03 -3.82
N LYS A 78 -5.98 3.65 -3.78
CA LYS A 78 -5.06 3.54 -2.65
C LYS A 78 -5.50 4.42 -1.46
N ALA A 79 -6.16 5.54 -1.69
CA ALA A 79 -6.82 6.29 -0.62
C ALA A 79 -7.96 5.48 0.02
N ALA A 80 -8.71 4.71 -0.79
CA ALA A 80 -9.71 3.78 -0.26
C ALA A 80 -9.08 2.67 0.61
N VAL A 81 -7.88 2.18 0.26
CA VAL A 81 -7.11 1.22 1.10
C VAL A 81 -6.70 1.88 2.43
N GLU A 82 -6.35 3.17 2.45
CA GLU A 82 -6.06 3.89 3.69
C GLU A 82 -7.30 4.00 4.58
N GLY A 83 -8.45 4.36 3.99
CA GLY A 83 -9.74 4.37 4.70
C GLY A 83 -10.12 3.00 5.24
N LEU A 84 -9.93 1.94 4.44
CA LEU A 84 -10.12 0.55 4.88
C LEU A 84 -9.22 0.20 6.08
N THR A 85 -7.95 0.63 6.07
CA THR A 85 -7.00 0.40 7.16
C THR A 85 -7.50 0.97 8.47
N VAL A 86 -7.94 2.23 8.48
CA VAL A 86 -8.42 2.91 9.68
C VAL A 86 -9.71 2.26 10.20
N SER A 87 -10.63 1.94 9.29
CA SER A 87 -11.90 1.31 9.63
C SER A 87 -11.71 -0.07 10.25
N LEU A 88 -10.91 -0.93 9.60
CA LEU A 88 -10.64 -2.27 10.11
C LEU A 88 -9.80 -2.27 11.40
N ALA A 89 -8.92 -1.29 11.59
CA ALA A 89 -8.19 -1.14 12.85
C ALA A 89 -9.14 -0.92 14.04
N ALA A 90 -10.18 -0.13 13.84
CA ALA A 90 -11.21 0.10 14.86
C ALA A 90 -12.13 -1.12 15.06
N GLU A 91 -12.55 -1.75 13.96
CA GLU A 91 -13.48 -2.88 13.97
C GLU A 91 -12.87 -4.15 14.58
N PHE A 92 -11.57 -4.39 14.30
CA PHE A 92 -10.91 -5.64 14.70
C PHE A 92 -10.18 -5.57 16.04
N ALA A 93 -10.06 -4.37 16.62
CA ALA A 93 -9.50 -4.23 17.96
C ALA A 93 -10.33 -5.01 19.01
N PRO A 94 -9.71 -5.59 20.04
CA PRO A 94 -8.26 -5.59 20.32
C PRO A 94 -7.48 -6.76 19.68
N ASN A 95 -8.13 -7.62 18.91
CA ASN A 95 -7.58 -8.92 18.52
C ASN A 95 -6.67 -8.84 17.26
N ILE A 96 -6.92 -7.90 16.34
CA ILE A 96 -6.15 -7.80 15.10
C ILE A 96 -5.71 -6.35 14.92
N ARG A 97 -4.44 -6.13 14.69
CA ARG A 97 -3.89 -4.82 14.30
C ARG A 97 -3.90 -4.68 12.79
N VAL A 98 -4.21 -3.48 12.30
CA VAL A 98 -4.26 -3.19 10.86
C VAL A 98 -3.50 -1.90 10.59
N ASN A 99 -2.47 -1.96 9.76
CA ASN A 99 -1.66 -0.81 9.38
C ASN A 99 -1.42 -0.79 7.86
N CYS A 100 -1.04 0.36 7.35
CA CYS A 100 -0.78 0.57 5.94
C CYS A 100 0.60 1.20 5.72
N ILE A 101 1.33 0.71 4.74
CA ILE A 101 2.57 1.31 4.26
C ILE A 101 2.27 2.09 2.99
N ALA A 102 2.72 3.35 2.89
CA ALA A 102 2.58 4.20 1.73
C ALA A 102 3.97 4.47 1.10
N PRO A 103 4.43 3.64 0.16
CA PRO A 103 5.70 3.85 -0.51
C PRO A 103 5.65 4.99 -1.52
N SER A 104 6.82 5.58 -1.82
CA SER A 104 7.06 6.28 -3.07
C SER A 104 7.57 5.30 -4.14
N LEU A 105 8.00 5.80 -5.30
CA LEU A 105 8.46 4.96 -6.40
C LEU A 105 9.60 4.04 -5.94
N THR A 106 9.31 2.76 -5.99
CA THR A 106 10.20 1.67 -5.54
C THR A 106 10.54 0.77 -6.71
N LYS A 107 11.81 0.37 -6.82
CA LYS A 107 12.28 -0.58 -7.84
C LYS A 107 11.55 -1.91 -7.68
N SER A 108 10.74 -2.26 -8.69
CA SER A 108 9.93 -3.48 -8.69
C SER A 108 9.48 -3.80 -10.11
N LYS A 109 9.04 -5.03 -10.37
CA LYS A 109 8.48 -5.43 -11.68
C LYS A 109 7.32 -4.54 -12.11
N ILE A 110 6.43 -4.16 -11.18
CA ILE A 110 5.27 -3.32 -11.46
C ILE A 110 5.67 -1.89 -11.83
N ALA A 111 6.80 -1.39 -11.33
CA ALA A 111 7.32 -0.06 -11.63
C ALA A 111 8.25 -0.03 -12.87
N GLU A 112 8.60 -1.19 -13.42
CA GLU A 112 9.56 -1.31 -14.54
C GLU A 112 9.21 -0.42 -15.74
N PRO A 113 7.95 -0.28 -16.18
CA PRO A 113 7.61 0.63 -17.28
C PRO A 113 7.99 2.10 -17.02
N MET A 114 7.91 2.54 -15.75
CA MET A 114 8.31 3.90 -15.36
C MET A 114 9.81 4.06 -15.24
N LEU A 115 10.55 2.96 -15.02
CA LEU A 115 11.99 2.95 -14.80
C LEU A 115 12.80 2.75 -16.10
N LYS A 116 12.16 2.34 -17.21
CA LYS A 116 12.82 2.16 -18.51
C LYS A 116 13.47 3.44 -19.04
N ASN A 117 12.88 4.59 -18.76
CA ASN A 117 13.49 5.89 -19.08
C ASN A 117 14.38 6.32 -17.92
N THR A 118 15.69 6.17 -18.11
CA THR A 118 16.71 6.49 -17.09
C THR A 118 16.66 7.95 -16.65
N THR A 119 16.46 8.88 -17.58
CA THR A 119 16.36 10.32 -17.28
C THR A 119 15.18 10.62 -16.36
N ILE A 120 14.03 10.01 -16.61
CA ILE A 120 12.85 10.15 -15.74
C ILE A 120 13.12 9.51 -14.37
N ALA A 121 13.69 8.31 -14.34
CA ALA A 121 14.00 7.60 -13.11
C ALA A 121 14.99 8.39 -12.23
N GLU A 122 16.04 8.97 -12.84
CA GLU A 122 16.99 9.85 -12.15
C GLU A 122 16.35 11.15 -11.66
N GLY A 123 15.48 11.76 -12.46
CA GLY A 123 14.72 12.95 -12.06
C GLY A 123 13.85 12.68 -10.83
N ILE A 124 13.17 11.53 -10.82
CA ILE A 124 12.36 11.11 -9.66
C ILE A 124 13.26 10.81 -8.46
N ALA A 125 14.40 10.13 -8.63
CA ALA A 125 15.35 9.87 -7.57
C ALA A 125 15.88 11.17 -6.94
N LYS A 126 16.26 12.14 -7.75
CA LYS A 126 16.72 13.47 -7.29
C LYS A 126 15.64 14.25 -6.54
N ALA A 127 14.37 14.03 -6.86
CA ALA A 127 13.23 14.68 -6.20
C ALA A 127 12.93 14.12 -4.80
N HIS A 128 13.51 12.98 -4.42
CA HIS A 128 13.46 12.49 -3.05
C HIS A 128 14.54 13.20 -2.21
N PRO A 129 14.23 13.64 -0.98
CA PRO A 129 15.26 14.12 -0.05
C PRO A 129 16.45 13.16 0.10
N LEU A 130 16.21 11.85 0.18
CA LEU A 130 17.26 10.83 0.28
C LEU A 130 17.95 10.50 -1.05
N LYS A 131 17.66 11.26 -2.15
CA LYS A 131 18.35 11.21 -3.45
C LYS A 131 18.45 9.84 -4.11
N ARG A 132 17.51 8.95 -3.83
CA ARG A 132 17.39 7.63 -4.47
C ARG A 132 15.94 7.20 -4.63
N LEU A 133 15.72 6.20 -5.45
CA LEU A 133 14.46 5.45 -5.49
C LEU A 133 14.40 4.47 -4.30
N GLY A 134 13.18 4.11 -3.90
CA GLY A 134 12.97 3.05 -2.94
C GLY A 134 13.44 1.69 -3.45
N GLU A 135 13.73 0.78 -2.54
CA GLU A 135 13.98 -0.63 -2.80
C GLU A 135 12.97 -1.46 -2.02
N GLY A 136 12.68 -2.69 -2.47
CA GLY A 136 11.70 -3.55 -1.81
C GLY A 136 11.99 -3.75 -0.32
N LYS A 137 13.28 -3.83 0.05
CA LYS A 137 13.72 -3.97 1.45
C LYS A 137 13.31 -2.79 2.34
N ASP A 138 13.19 -1.56 1.79
CA ASP A 138 12.81 -0.39 2.59
C ASP A 138 11.40 -0.57 3.17
N SER A 139 10.45 -1.00 2.35
CA SER A 139 9.08 -1.31 2.80
C SER A 139 8.99 -2.63 3.55
N ALA A 140 9.77 -3.64 3.16
CA ALA A 140 9.75 -4.96 3.80
C ALA A 140 10.20 -4.90 5.26
N SER A 141 11.18 -4.05 5.59
CA SER A 141 11.65 -3.85 6.97
C SER A 141 10.54 -3.30 7.87
N LEU A 142 9.78 -2.32 7.40
CA LEU A 142 8.63 -1.80 8.13
C LEU A 142 7.49 -2.83 8.20
N ALA A 143 7.22 -3.55 7.12
CA ALA A 143 6.20 -4.59 7.11
C ALA A 143 6.51 -5.69 8.13
N LYS A 144 7.78 -6.11 8.22
CA LYS A 144 8.25 -7.05 9.25
C LYS A 144 7.97 -6.52 10.66
N PHE A 145 8.31 -5.29 10.96
CA PHE A 145 8.02 -4.66 12.25
C PHE A 145 6.52 -4.64 12.55
N LEU A 146 5.70 -4.23 11.58
CA LEU A 146 4.25 -4.09 11.76
C LEU A 146 3.53 -5.44 11.91
N ILE A 147 4.09 -6.53 11.37
CA ILE A 147 3.47 -7.85 11.43
C ILE A 147 3.83 -8.61 12.71
N THR A 148 4.93 -8.23 13.37
CA THR A 148 5.42 -8.87 14.60
C THR A 148 4.89 -8.20 15.88
N GLU A 149 5.20 -8.79 17.01
CA GLU A 149 4.84 -8.30 18.36
C GLU A 149 5.55 -6.96 18.69
N ASP A 150 6.65 -6.62 18.01
CA ASP A 150 7.39 -5.39 18.21
C ASP A 150 6.52 -4.14 18.00
N SER A 151 5.43 -4.27 17.25
CA SER A 151 4.45 -3.21 17.00
C SER A 151 3.11 -3.41 17.74
N SER A 152 3.12 -4.07 18.89
CA SER A 152 1.90 -4.43 19.66
C SER A 152 1.01 -3.24 20.03
N TRP A 153 1.54 -2.02 20.06
CA TRP A 153 0.80 -0.77 20.34
C TRP A 153 0.60 0.11 19.10
N VAL A 154 0.73 -0.48 17.88
CA VAL A 154 0.61 0.25 16.60
C VAL A 154 -0.53 -0.35 15.77
N THR A 155 -1.62 0.40 15.60
CA THR A 155 -2.75 0.03 14.74
C THR A 155 -3.38 1.28 14.13
N GLY A 156 -4.02 1.16 12.96
CA GLY A 156 -4.70 2.25 12.25
C GLY A 156 -3.75 3.26 11.58
N GLN A 157 -2.46 2.95 11.47
CA GLN A 157 -1.47 3.89 10.96
C GLN A 157 -1.26 3.75 9.45
N ILE A 158 -1.12 4.89 8.79
CA ILE A 158 -0.64 4.99 7.41
C ILE A 158 0.77 5.58 7.46
N ILE A 159 1.79 4.76 7.18
CA ILE A 159 3.20 5.14 7.37
C ILE A 159 3.89 5.26 6.02
N ALA A 160 4.36 6.46 5.69
CA ALA A 160 5.11 6.70 4.47
C ALA A 160 6.53 6.08 4.55
N VAL A 161 6.89 5.33 3.48
CA VAL A 161 8.26 4.83 3.24
C VAL A 161 8.69 5.37 1.88
N ASP A 162 9.13 6.61 1.86
CA ASP A 162 9.18 7.42 0.66
C ASP A 162 10.45 8.27 0.48
N GLY A 163 11.45 8.08 1.31
CA GLY A 163 12.68 8.88 1.28
C GLY A 163 12.45 10.38 1.48
N GLY A 164 11.37 10.76 2.16
CA GLY A 164 10.97 12.14 2.43
C GLY A 164 10.15 12.79 1.30
N ARG A 165 9.71 12.04 0.28
CA ARG A 165 9.06 12.56 -0.93
C ARG A 165 7.74 13.28 -0.66
N SER A 166 7.01 12.88 0.38
CA SER A 166 5.71 13.45 0.75
C SER A 166 5.79 14.67 1.68
N LYS A 167 6.98 15.05 2.11
CA LYS A 167 7.23 16.19 3.01
C LYS A 167 7.67 17.43 2.23
#